data_6380a86b309cc8ad9042bcb1f91fdb49
#
_entry.id   6380a86b309cc8ad9042bcb1f91fdb49
#
_cell.length_a   1.000
_cell.length_b   1.000
_cell.length_c   1.000
_cell.angle_alpha   90.00
_cell.angle_beta   90.00
_cell.angle_gamma   90.00
#
_symmetry.space_group_name_H-M   'P 1'
#
loop_
_entity.id
_entity.type
_entity.pdbx_description
1 polymer ?
#
loop_
_entity_poly.entity_id
_entity_poly.type
_entity_poly.pdbx_seq_one_letter_code
_entity_poly.pdbx_strand_id
1 'polypeptide(L)'
;MPTKTVDTKASEIPQYLAPSGAHSALSQRYSSFQAKRNVSILRRTKSAIDQGDLRTAQTLISGILLPPSDTALADIYQRLMAQIQTLQGQPKLAVQSLLNLQSMVVEDVETTRRVCAQIDAIACVVRALIIQQLLAGQLNSITEQNRIWATLQSSTTLPQDYDPSNTPSILQLMTRISEITQRPDATRLVANTSRNWIGLHHVITRAGTPGEAQALWQSWQDRHPDHPAVRTPPSSLKLLAQYEAPSMTVALPLSGRLAGAGKAVRDGIVAGYLSEQDPTRAAPINAKDLSVSTAAATSVSFIDSNAIDDASLLTQIVESASDVIVGPLLKERGQRLLANRASSPLTSSREQAAPAWIVLNRIDESGPAQSTLTVGPVYQFAPAIEDEAQTIAKHLRAREYERLMVVTNRESWAYRATQSFTNSWHGAIVLADFERPREITGAVGAAMGVADSQGRHGDLQRVLEKEIEFLPRGREDLDAVVVFTSALESKALVPALQFHFADKLPVFATSQSAR
;
A
#
# COMPACT_ATOMS: atom_id res chain seq x y z
N MET A 1 38.14 21.89 58.62
CA MET A 1 37.75 21.57 57.25
C MET A 1 36.25 21.31 57.24
N PRO A 2 35.44 22.07 56.52
CA PRO A 2 34.01 21.93 56.56
C PRO A 2 33.61 20.70 55.70
N THR A 3 32.88 19.80 56.33
CA THR A 3 32.18 18.70 55.68
C THR A 3 31.18 19.24 54.67
N LYS A 4 31.44 19.06 53.39
CA LYS A 4 30.46 19.29 52.32
C LYS A 4 29.29 18.36 52.50
N THR A 5 28.19 18.84 53.03
CA THR A 5 26.88 18.22 52.89
C THR A 5 26.53 18.19 51.42
N VAL A 6 26.53 17.00 50.84
CA VAL A 6 26.02 16.77 49.48
C VAL A 6 24.51 16.89 49.54
N ASP A 7 24.04 18.06 49.17
CA ASP A 7 22.61 18.36 49.01
C ASP A 7 22.05 17.49 47.90
N THR A 8 21.44 16.37 48.26
CA THR A 8 20.78 15.46 47.31
C THR A 8 19.45 16.08 46.92
N LYS A 9 19.46 16.86 45.85
CA LYS A 9 18.24 17.37 45.24
C LYS A 9 17.39 16.20 44.73
N ALA A 10 16.51 15.69 45.58
CA ALA A 10 15.48 14.72 45.20
C ALA A 10 14.55 15.25 44.06
N SER A 11 14.58 16.60 43.88
CA SER A 11 13.82 17.31 42.84
C SER A 11 14.33 17.10 41.41
N GLU A 12 15.47 16.43 41.20
CA GLU A 12 16.07 16.22 39.87
C GLU A 12 15.78 14.84 39.27
N ILE A 13 15.05 13.97 39.99
CA ILE A 13 14.58 12.68 39.39
C ILE A 13 13.42 12.99 38.45
N PRO A 14 13.53 12.66 37.15
CA PRO A 14 12.43 12.86 36.21
C PRO A 14 11.12 12.24 36.72
N GLN A 15 10.03 12.98 36.57
CA GLN A 15 8.73 12.63 37.16
C GLN A 15 8.24 11.20 36.78
N TYR A 16 8.62 10.74 35.57
CA TYR A 16 8.27 9.38 35.13
C TYR A 16 9.13 8.25 35.73
N LEU A 17 10.23 8.60 36.45
CA LEU A 17 11.02 7.63 37.21
C LEU A 17 10.46 7.40 38.62
N ALA A 18 9.48 8.19 39.02
CA ALA A 18 8.84 8.07 40.31
C ALA A 18 7.32 8.02 40.16
N PRO A 19 6.62 7.15 40.90
CA PRO A 19 5.14 7.16 40.92
C PRO A 19 4.65 8.52 41.41
N SER A 20 3.52 8.98 40.86
CA SER A 20 2.88 10.24 41.26
C SER A 20 2.71 10.32 42.79
N GLY A 21 3.17 11.40 43.40
CA GLY A 21 3.10 11.61 44.86
C GLY A 21 4.28 11.05 45.66
N ALA A 22 5.23 10.38 45.05
CA ALA A 22 6.33 9.71 45.74
C ALA A 22 7.61 10.57 45.95
N HIS A 23 7.66 11.82 45.47
CA HIS A 23 8.87 12.63 45.50
C HIS A 23 9.43 12.88 46.93
N SER A 24 8.57 13.16 47.90
CA SER A 24 8.98 13.35 49.30
C SER A 24 9.36 12.02 49.98
N ALA A 25 8.70 10.93 49.65
CA ALA A 25 8.99 9.60 50.18
C ALA A 25 10.27 9.00 49.61
N LEU A 26 10.63 9.33 48.36
CA LEU A 26 11.87 8.89 47.73
C LEU A 26 13.11 9.45 48.42
N SER A 27 13.12 10.75 48.82
CA SER A 27 14.29 11.37 49.46
C SER A 27 14.61 10.75 50.82
N GLN A 28 13.62 10.28 51.56
CA GLN A 28 13.81 9.60 52.85
C GLN A 28 14.28 8.14 52.69
N ARG A 29 13.82 7.42 51.66
CA ARG A 29 14.18 6.01 51.40
C ARG A 29 15.60 5.84 50.86
N TYR A 30 16.14 6.81 50.15
CA TYR A 30 17.46 6.71 49.50
C TYR A 30 18.61 7.23 50.32
N SER A 31 18.57 7.11 51.65
CA SER A 31 19.64 7.52 52.56
C SER A 31 20.85 6.58 52.51
N SER A 32 20.68 5.33 52.09
CA SER A 32 21.80 4.38 51.98
C SER A 32 22.66 4.65 50.74
N PHE A 33 23.94 4.38 50.80
CA PHE A 33 24.88 4.53 49.69
C PHE A 33 24.49 3.71 48.48
N GLN A 34 23.99 2.49 48.71
CA GLN A 34 23.58 1.58 47.62
C GLN A 34 22.34 2.08 46.89
N ALA A 35 21.34 2.59 47.61
CA ALA A 35 20.16 3.18 47.02
C ALA A 35 20.51 4.43 46.19
N LYS A 36 21.38 5.33 46.71
CA LYS A 36 21.87 6.50 45.97
C LYS A 36 22.61 6.12 44.68
N ARG A 37 23.41 5.04 44.74
CA ARG A 37 24.13 4.50 43.59
C ARG A 37 23.12 3.99 42.53
N ASN A 38 22.14 3.19 42.95
CA ASN A 38 21.11 2.63 42.02
C ASN A 38 20.30 3.74 41.36
N VAL A 39 19.87 4.77 42.10
CA VAL A 39 19.17 5.94 41.52
C VAL A 39 20.04 6.64 40.48
N SER A 40 21.35 6.83 40.77
CA SER A 40 22.26 7.43 39.78
C SER A 40 22.40 6.61 38.51
N ILE A 41 22.49 5.28 38.65
CA ILE A 41 22.58 4.36 37.49
C ILE A 41 21.27 4.42 36.69
N LEU A 42 20.10 4.31 37.33
CA LEU A 42 18.80 4.37 36.67
C LEU A 42 18.61 5.69 35.90
N ARG A 43 19.03 6.83 36.50
CA ARG A 43 18.99 8.13 35.81
C ARG A 43 19.88 8.16 34.56
N ARG A 44 21.11 7.64 34.67
CA ARG A 44 22.04 7.53 33.53
C ARG A 44 21.52 6.58 32.47
N THR A 45 20.91 5.46 32.86
CA THR A 45 20.25 4.51 31.94
C THR A 45 19.14 5.20 31.16
N LYS A 46 18.29 5.98 31.84
CA LYS A 46 17.23 6.74 31.16
C LYS A 46 17.80 7.76 30.17
N SER A 47 18.83 8.52 30.59
CA SER A 47 19.51 9.45 29.70
C SER A 47 20.09 8.77 28.46
N ALA A 48 20.69 7.59 28.61
CA ALA A 48 21.21 6.81 27.51
C ALA A 48 20.08 6.32 26.55
N ILE A 49 18.94 5.90 27.10
CA ILE A 49 17.74 5.54 26.30
C ILE A 49 17.26 6.76 25.50
N ASP A 50 17.15 7.93 26.13
CA ASP A 50 16.68 9.16 25.49
C ASP A 50 17.63 9.65 24.38
N GLN A 51 18.93 9.34 24.50
CA GLN A 51 19.96 9.62 23.50
C GLN A 51 20.07 8.52 22.42
N GLY A 52 19.31 7.42 22.53
CA GLY A 52 19.37 6.29 21.60
C GLY A 52 20.56 5.36 21.80
N ASP A 53 21.37 5.56 22.86
CA ASP A 53 22.52 4.69 23.19
C ASP A 53 22.08 3.46 23.98
N LEU A 54 21.54 2.49 23.27
CA LEU A 54 21.02 1.23 23.85
C LEU A 54 22.12 0.36 24.46
N ARG A 55 23.36 0.40 23.96
CA ARG A 55 24.46 -0.39 24.49
C ARG A 55 24.85 0.11 25.88
N THR A 56 25.03 1.41 26.04
CA THR A 56 25.31 2.03 27.34
C THR A 56 24.14 1.82 28.30
N ALA A 57 22.89 1.99 27.85
CA ALA A 57 21.71 1.74 28.67
C ALA A 57 21.69 0.30 29.23
N GLN A 58 21.93 -0.69 28.37
CA GLN A 58 21.95 -2.10 28.76
C GLN A 58 23.10 -2.42 29.74
N THR A 59 24.29 -1.90 29.49
CA THR A 59 25.44 -2.08 30.36
C THR A 59 25.20 -1.46 31.76
N LEU A 60 24.61 -0.30 31.79
CA LEU A 60 24.31 0.40 33.05
C LEU A 60 23.28 -0.38 33.89
N ILE A 61 22.17 -0.80 33.24
CA ILE A 61 21.05 -1.44 33.95
C ILE A 61 21.43 -2.83 34.46
N SER A 62 22.28 -3.58 33.72
CA SER A 62 22.76 -4.90 34.16
C SER A 62 23.63 -4.88 35.41
N GLY A 63 24.19 -3.71 35.75
CA GLY A 63 24.99 -3.52 36.98
C GLY A 63 24.18 -3.19 38.23
N ILE A 64 22.86 -3.19 38.17
CA ILE A 64 21.98 -2.87 39.29
C ILE A 64 21.64 -4.12 40.11
N LEU A 65 21.95 -4.06 41.41
CA LEU A 65 21.48 -5.01 42.40
C LEU A 65 20.37 -4.35 43.21
N LEU A 66 19.12 -4.73 42.94
CA LEU A 66 17.97 -4.16 43.67
C LEU A 66 17.76 -4.91 44.99
N PRO A 67 17.62 -4.16 46.09
CA PRO A 67 17.18 -4.77 47.34
C PRO A 67 15.73 -5.25 47.19
N PRO A 68 15.40 -6.45 47.69
CA PRO A 68 14.05 -7.02 47.54
C PRO A 68 12.92 -6.20 48.15
N SER A 69 13.24 -5.28 49.07
CA SER A 69 12.29 -4.45 49.82
C SER A 69 11.96 -3.11 49.19
N ASP A 70 12.66 -2.69 48.12
CA ASP A 70 12.46 -1.38 47.51
C ASP A 70 11.60 -1.46 46.24
N THR A 71 10.29 -1.52 46.43
CA THR A 71 9.32 -1.64 45.36
C THR A 71 9.34 -0.49 44.35
N ALA A 72 9.67 0.75 44.81
CA ALA A 72 9.72 1.92 43.94
C ALA A 72 10.91 1.87 42.98
N LEU A 73 12.08 1.45 43.45
CA LEU A 73 13.25 1.25 42.58
C LEU A 73 13.04 0.05 41.65
N ALA A 74 12.37 -1.02 42.12
CA ALA A 74 12.04 -2.14 41.32
C ALA A 74 11.13 -1.75 40.14
N ASP A 75 10.12 -0.92 40.35
CA ASP A 75 9.24 -0.43 39.32
C ASP A 75 10.00 0.44 38.27
N ILE A 76 10.88 1.37 38.74
CA ILE A 76 11.71 2.16 37.83
C ILE A 76 12.61 1.23 36.97
N TYR A 77 13.23 0.24 37.59
CA TYR A 77 14.06 -0.75 36.90
C TYR A 77 13.28 -1.50 35.85
N GLN A 78 12.10 -2.03 36.19
CA GLN A 78 11.26 -2.79 35.26
C GLN A 78 10.77 -1.92 34.09
N ARG A 79 10.44 -0.65 34.32
CA ARG A 79 10.07 0.28 33.23
C ARG A 79 11.21 0.51 32.25
N LEU A 80 12.42 0.76 32.74
CA LEU A 80 13.58 0.95 31.88
C LEU A 80 13.94 -0.33 31.14
N MET A 81 13.83 -1.49 31.79
CA MET A 81 14.00 -2.79 31.13
C MET A 81 12.99 -2.98 30.02
N ALA A 82 11.70 -2.72 30.26
CA ALA A 82 10.67 -2.80 29.23
C ALA A 82 10.94 -1.85 28.05
N GLN A 83 11.40 -0.64 28.31
CA GLN A 83 11.78 0.31 27.25
C GLN A 83 12.96 -0.19 26.42
N ILE A 84 14.03 -0.66 27.06
CA ILE A 84 15.22 -1.22 26.39
C ILE A 84 14.81 -2.43 25.53
N GLN A 85 14.07 -3.38 26.10
CA GLN A 85 13.63 -4.59 25.42
C GLN A 85 12.71 -4.27 24.23
N THR A 86 11.84 -3.26 24.37
CA THR A 86 11.03 -2.77 23.25
C THR A 86 11.90 -2.21 22.13
N LEU A 87 12.88 -1.36 22.46
CA LEU A 87 13.78 -0.77 21.47
C LEU A 87 14.71 -1.81 20.81
N GLN A 88 14.97 -2.93 21.48
CA GLN A 88 15.74 -4.06 20.95
C GLN A 88 14.90 -5.06 20.14
N GLY A 89 13.59 -4.83 19.97
CA GLY A 89 12.70 -5.76 19.28
C GLY A 89 12.45 -7.07 20.05
N GLN A 90 12.45 -7.01 21.39
CA GLN A 90 12.20 -8.14 22.28
C GLN A 90 10.85 -8.00 23.02
N PRO A 91 9.71 -7.96 22.29
CA PRO A 91 8.42 -7.59 22.86
C PRO A 91 7.94 -8.56 23.94
N LYS A 92 8.25 -9.85 23.86
CA LYS A 92 7.85 -10.85 24.88
C LYS A 92 8.48 -10.56 26.24
N LEU A 93 9.75 -10.17 26.25
CA LEU A 93 10.45 -9.80 27.49
C LEU A 93 9.93 -8.46 28.02
N ALA A 94 9.64 -7.51 27.12
CA ALA A 94 9.06 -6.22 27.50
C ALA A 94 7.68 -6.39 28.19
N VAL A 95 6.81 -7.26 27.67
CA VAL A 95 5.54 -7.61 28.33
C VAL A 95 5.79 -8.15 29.75
N GLN A 96 6.76 -9.03 29.90
CA GLN A 96 7.08 -9.63 31.20
C GLN A 96 7.57 -8.56 32.20
N SER A 97 8.45 -7.66 31.75
CA SER A 97 8.91 -6.54 32.58
C SER A 97 7.76 -5.60 32.98
N LEU A 98 6.82 -5.31 32.08
CA LEU A 98 5.63 -4.51 32.38
C LEU A 98 4.68 -5.22 33.37
N LEU A 99 4.53 -6.52 33.26
CA LEU A 99 3.71 -7.32 34.20
C LEU A 99 4.33 -7.40 35.60
N ASN A 100 5.62 -7.25 35.72
CA ASN A 100 6.33 -7.25 37.01
C ASN A 100 6.23 -5.91 37.76
N LEU A 101 5.70 -4.84 37.14
CA LEU A 101 5.47 -3.58 37.83
C LEU A 101 4.49 -3.75 39.00
N GLN A 102 4.75 -3.14 40.14
CA GLN A 102 3.79 -3.10 41.25
C GLN A 102 2.70 -2.07 40.96
N SER A 103 3.10 -0.89 40.44
CA SER A 103 2.19 0.18 40.02
C SER A 103 2.46 0.60 38.61
N MET A 104 1.40 0.83 37.82
CA MET A 104 1.49 1.35 36.46
C MET A 104 1.24 2.86 36.45
N VAL A 105 1.88 3.55 35.49
CA VAL A 105 1.75 5.00 35.27
C VAL A 105 1.42 5.28 33.80
N VAL A 106 1.09 6.54 33.49
CA VAL A 106 0.62 6.94 32.14
C VAL A 106 1.65 6.61 31.06
N GLU A 107 2.93 6.75 31.36
CA GLU A 107 4.04 6.44 30.44
C GLU A 107 4.11 4.95 30.04
N ASP A 108 3.62 4.06 30.90
CA ASP A 108 3.59 2.61 30.62
C ASP A 108 2.59 2.26 29.51
N VAL A 109 1.58 3.12 29.28
CA VAL A 109 0.61 2.95 28.20
C VAL A 109 1.28 3.06 26.83
N GLU A 110 2.16 4.03 26.66
CA GLU A 110 2.90 4.22 25.40
C GLU A 110 3.89 3.08 25.14
N THR A 111 4.60 2.63 26.17
CA THR A 111 5.49 1.47 26.06
C THR A 111 4.69 0.22 25.68
N THR A 112 3.54 0.00 26.30
CA THR A 112 2.63 -1.10 25.97
C THR A 112 2.15 -1.02 24.53
N ARG A 113 1.75 0.16 24.05
CA ARG A 113 1.33 0.37 22.67
C ARG A 113 2.41 -0.04 21.67
N ARG A 114 3.67 0.36 21.92
CA ARG A 114 4.81 -0.01 21.08
C ARG A 114 5.08 -1.52 21.08
N VAL A 115 5.01 -2.15 22.24
CA VAL A 115 5.16 -3.60 22.38
C VAL A 115 4.06 -4.34 21.59
N CYS A 116 2.80 -3.89 21.70
CA CYS A 116 1.68 -4.46 20.97
C CYS A 116 1.86 -4.33 19.44
N ALA A 117 2.40 -3.20 18.98
CA ALA A 117 2.69 -3.00 17.56
C ALA A 117 3.78 -3.96 17.04
N GLN A 118 4.79 -4.27 17.85
CA GLN A 118 5.87 -5.19 17.48
C GLN A 118 5.43 -6.65 17.39
N ILE A 119 4.35 -7.03 18.03
CA ILE A 119 3.77 -8.39 17.97
C ILE A 119 2.55 -8.47 17.06
N ASP A 120 2.30 -7.44 16.25
CA ASP A 120 1.13 -7.32 15.37
C ASP A 120 -0.22 -7.49 16.08
N ALA A 121 -0.28 -7.18 17.37
CA ALA A 121 -1.48 -7.27 18.20
C ALA A 121 -2.34 -6.01 18.04
N ILE A 122 -3.00 -5.85 16.91
CA ILE A 122 -3.74 -4.62 16.54
C ILE A 122 -4.81 -4.25 17.59
N ALA A 123 -5.53 -5.21 18.13
CA ALA A 123 -6.53 -4.95 19.17
C ALA A 123 -5.89 -4.39 20.45
N CYS A 124 -4.68 -4.82 20.79
CA CYS A 124 -3.92 -4.29 21.90
C CYS A 124 -3.47 -2.85 21.63
N VAL A 125 -3.00 -2.54 20.42
CA VAL A 125 -2.63 -1.17 20.02
C VAL A 125 -3.83 -0.23 20.14
N VAL A 126 -4.98 -0.64 19.60
CA VAL A 126 -6.22 0.15 19.66
C VAL A 126 -6.68 0.36 21.11
N ARG A 127 -6.61 -0.67 21.95
CA ARG A 127 -6.93 -0.55 23.40
C ARG A 127 -6.01 0.46 24.09
N ALA A 128 -4.71 0.40 23.83
CA ALA A 128 -3.75 1.35 24.40
C ALA A 128 -4.04 2.80 23.95
N LEU A 129 -4.38 3.02 22.67
CA LEU A 129 -4.80 4.33 22.17
C LEU A 129 -6.06 4.84 22.87
N ILE A 130 -7.07 3.99 23.06
CA ILE A 130 -8.30 4.37 23.77
C ILE A 130 -8.00 4.76 25.22
N ILE A 131 -7.11 4.03 25.90
CA ILE A 131 -6.68 4.36 27.27
C ILE A 131 -5.98 5.73 27.29
N GLN A 132 -5.08 6.01 26.35
CA GLN A 132 -4.44 7.33 26.22
C GLN A 132 -5.48 8.44 26.07
N GLN A 133 -6.49 8.24 25.22
CA GLN A 133 -7.59 9.20 25.02
C GLN A 133 -8.43 9.41 26.29
N LEU A 134 -8.72 8.34 27.02
CA LEU A 134 -9.44 8.44 28.30
C LEU A 134 -8.64 9.24 29.34
N LEU A 135 -7.36 8.98 29.46
CA LEU A 135 -6.48 9.70 30.39
C LEU A 135 -6.31 11.18 30.01
N ALA A 136 -6.30 11.50 28.72
CA ALA A 136 -6.21 12.86 28.22
C ALA A 136 -7.56 13.59 28.20
N GLY A 137 -8.69 12.92 28.49
CA GLY A 137 -10.03 13.47 28.31
C GLY A 137 -10.43 13.75 26.85
N GLN A 138 -9.77 13.09 25.89
CA GLN A 138 -9.88 13.36 24.45
C GLN A 138 -10.59 12.26 23.67
N LEU A 139 -11.42 11.46 24.32
CA LEU A 139 -12.09 10.32 23.69
C LEU A 139 -12.93 10.70 22.46
N ASN A 140 -13.43 11.94 22.38
CA ASN A 140 -14.20 12.46 21.25
C ASN A 140 -13.40 13.47 20.40
N SER A 141 -12.07 13.45 20.46
CA SER A 141 -11.24 14.30 19.61
C SER A 141 -11.12 13.74 18.21
N ILE A 142 -11.37 14.55 17.17
CA ILE A 142 -11.25 14.15 15.76
C ILE A 142 -9.83 13.66 15.42
N THR A 143 -8.80 14.29 15.98
CA THR A 143 -7.41 13.90 15.80
C THR A 143 -7.16 12.48 16.30
N GLU A 144 -7.69 12.16 17.48
CA GLU A 144 -7.53 10.84 18.07
C GLU A 144 -8.36 9.77 17.38
N GLN A 145 -9.57 10.10 16.89
CA GLN A 145 -10.37 9.18 16.08
C GLN A 145 -9.68 8.87 14.73
N ASN A 146 -9.13 9.89 14.08
CA ASN A 146 -8.32 9.72 12.87
C ASN A 146 -7.09 8.83 13.14
N ARG A 147 -6.44 8.96 14.30
CA ARG A 147 -5.28 8.15 14.68
C ARG A 147 -5.61 6.67 14.84
N ILE A 148 -6.73 6.35 15.51
CA ILE A 148 -7.20 4.96 15.63
C ILE A 148 -7.51 4.40 14.24
N TRP A 149 -8.27 5.14 13.44
CA TRP A 149 -8.68 4.70 12.12
C TRP A 149 -7.48 4.47 11.18
N ALA A 150 -6.53 5.40 11.14
CA ALA A 150 -5.29 5.24 10.37
C ALA A 150 -4.47 4.03 10.84
N THR A 151 -4.43 3.77 12.15
CA THR A 151 -3.75 2.60 12.71
C THR A 151 -4.39 1.29 12.22
N LEU A 152 -5.72 1.24 12.14
CA LEU A 152 -6.43 0.08 11.60
C LEU A 152 -6.19 -0.08 10.10
N GLN A 153 -6.22 1.01 9.33
CA GLN A 153 -5.98 0.99 7.88
C GLN A 153 -4.55 0.58 7.51
N SER A 154 -3.56 0.88 8.34
CA SER A 154 -2.16 0.49 8.10
C SER A 154 -1.87 -0.98 8.45
N SER A 155 -2.80 -1.67 9.13
CA SER A 155 -2.65 -3.08 9.48
C SER A 155 -2.96 -3.96 8.26
N THR A 156 -1.94 -4.65 7.75
CA THR A 156 -2.07 -5.58 6.62
C THR A 156 -2.59 -6.97 7.03
N THR A 157 -2.61 -7.24 8.32
CA THR A 157 -3.00 -8.54 8.87
C THR A 157 -4.04 -8.34 9.97
N LEU A 158 -5.31 -8.56 9.62
CA LEU A 158 -6.28 -9.03 10.61
C LEU A 158 -6.27 -10.56 10.50
N PRO A 159 -5.51 -11.28 11.33
CA PRO A 159 -5.50 -12.75 11.27
C PRO A 159 -6.88 -13.26 11.64
N GLN A 160 -7.52 -14.01 10.75
CA GLN A 160 -8.80 -14.64 11.05
C GLN A 160 -8.63 -15.76 12.09
N ASP A 161 -7.41 -16.31 12.23
CA ASP A 161 -7.18 -17.53 13.03
C ASP A 161 -6.31 -17.35 14.29
N TYR A 162 -5.54 -16.25 14.39
CA TYR A 162 -4.70 -15.98 15.57
C TYR A 162 -4.56 -14.48 15.82
N ASP A 163 -5.13 -14.00 16.94
CA ASP A 163 -4.92 -12.64 17.43
C ASP A 163 -4.02 -12.68 18.70
N PRO A 164 -2.77 -12.20 18.60
CA PRO A 164 -1.87 -12.12 19.74
C PRO A 164 -2.42 -11.30 20.91
N SER A 165 -3.37 -10.40 20.67
CA SER A 165 -4.04 -9.60 21.71
C SER A 165 -4.83 -10.47 22.69
N ASN A 166 -5.19 -11.68 22.33
CA ASN A 166 -5.94 -12.62 23.17
C ASN A 166 -5.06 -13.53 24.02
N THR A 167 -3.74 -13.35 24.00
CA THR A 167 -2.86 -14.11 24.90
C THR A 167 -3.07 -13.67 26.35
N PRO A 168 -3.02 -14.61 27.32
CA PRO A 168 -3.28 -14.28 28.74
C PRO A 168 -2.42 -13.14 29.27
N SER A 169 -1.15 -13.09 28.88
CA SER A 169 -0.23 -12.02 29.30
C SER A 169 -0.62 -10.64 28.77
N ILE A 170 -1.08 -10.54 27.53
CA ILE A 170 -1.54 -9.27 26.94
C ILE A 170 -2.89 -8.86 27.57
N LEU A 171 -3.79 -9.79 27.79
CA LEU A 171 -5.07 -9.50 28.45
C LEU A 171 -4.86 -9.00 29.89
N GLN A 172 -3.96 -9.62 30.65
CA GLN A 172 -3.58 -9.19 31.99
C GLN A 172 -2.95 -7.79 31.96
N LEU A 173 -2.03 -7.54 31.03
CA LEU A 173 -1.40 -6.23 30.85
C LEU A 173 -2.45 -5.16 30.54
N MET A 174 -3.39 -5.44 29.64
CA MET A 174 -4.47 -4.50 29.29
C MET A 174 -5.40 -4.21 30.47
N THR A 175 -5.72 -5.19 31.28
CA THR A 175 -6.51 -4.98 32.50
C THR A 175 -5.79 -4.01 33.45
N ARG A 176 -4.54 -4.30 33.77
CA ARG A 176 -3.73 -3.45 34.68
C ARG A 176 -3.56 -2.01 34.18
N ILE A 177 -3.32 -1.84 32.87
CA ILE A 177 -3.20 -0.49 32.28
C ILE A 177 -4.55 0.25 32.31
N SER A 178 -5.68 -0.46 32.12
CA SER A 178 -6.99 0.16 32.19
C SER A 178 -7.30 0.72 33.59
N GLU A 179 -6.76 0.10 34.64
CA GLU A 179 -6.92 0.55 36.03
C GLU A 179 -6.33 1.96 36.27
N ILE A 180 -5.31 2.36 35.51
CA ILE A 180 -4.71 3.73 35.60
C ILE A 180 -5.75 4.82 35.39
N THR A 181 -6.79 4.56 34.60
CA THR A 181 -7.86 5.52 34.34
C THR A 181 -8.73 5.82 35.57
N GLN A 182 -8.60 5.04 36.64
CA GLN A 182 -9.41 5.09 37.88
C GLN A 182 -10.93 4.98 37.64
N ARG A 183 -11.35 4.46 36.50
CA ARG A 183 -12.75 4.22 36.15
C ARG A 183 -13.12 2.77 36.41
N PRO A 184 -14.19 2.49 37.16
CA PRO A 184 -14.60 1.12 37.48
C PRO A 184 -14.98 0.28 36.25
N ASP A 185 -15.43 0.94 35.18
CA ASP A 185 -15.88 0.33 33.94
C ASP A 185 -14.81 0.32 32.83
N ALA A 186 -13.63 0.88 33.09
CA ALA A 186 -12.61 1.15 32.06
C ALA A 186 -12.24 -0.10 31.24
N THR A 187 -11.97 -1.20 31.89
CA THR A 187 -11.55 -2.45 31.21
C THR A 187 -12.62 -2.92 30.21
N ARG A 188 -13.89 -2.88 30.62
CA ARG A 188 -15.01 -3.27 29.75
C ARG A 188 -15.26 -2.25 28.65
N LEU A 189 -15.20 -0.96 28.98
CA LEU A 189 -15.35 0.14 28.02
C LEU A 189 -14.27 0.05 26.93
N VAL A 190 -13.01 -0.05 27.31
CA VAL A 190 -11.87 -0.14 26.39
C VAL A 190 -11.99 -1.38 25.50
N ALA A 191 -12.32 -2.54 26.08
CA ALA A 191 -12.47 -3.78 25.33
C ALA A 191 -13.62 -3.70 24.31
N ASN A 192 -14.78 -3.17 24.70
CA ASN A 192 -15.93 -3.04 23.81
C ASN A 192 -15.68 -2.00 22.70
N THR A 193 -15.16 -0.83 23.06
CA THR A 193 -14.84 0.22 22.08
C THR A 193 -13.80 -0.28 21.06
N SER A 194 -12.77 -0.97 21.51
CA SER A 194 -11.75 -1.58 20.64
C SER A 194 -12.36 -2.62 19.70
N ARG A 195 -13.19 -3.53 20.21
CA ARG A 195 -13.87 -4.55 19.40
C ARG A 195 -14.75 -3.91 18.32
N ASN A 196 -15.48 -2.88 18.68
CA ASN A 196 -16.36 -2.18 17.75
C ASN A 196 -15.57 -1.45 16.65
N TRP A 197 -14.43 -0.84 16.99
CA TRP A 197 -13.51 -0.25 16.01
C TRP A 197 -12.98 -1.27 15.00
N ILE A 198 -12.52 -2.42 15.48
CA ILE A 198 -12.02 -3.50 14.64
C ILE A 198 -13.13 -4.07 13.76
N GLY A 199 -14.32 -4.27 14.34
CA GLY A 199 -15.50 -4.70 13.59
C GLY A 199 -15.90 -3.71 12.50
N LEU A 200 -15.88 -2.41 12.77
CA LEU A 200 -16.13 -1.38 11.78
C LEU A 200 -15.11 -1.43 10.63
N HIS A 201 -13.82 -1.47 10.96
CA HIS A 201 -12.77 -1.56 9.95
C HIS A 201 -12.97 -2.79 9.05
N HIS A 202 -13.26 -3.94 9.65
CA HIS A 202 -13.47 -5.19 8.92
C HIS A 202 -14.67 -5.13 7.97
N VAL A 203 -15.76 -4.49 8.39
CA VAL A 203 -16.96 -4.31 7.57
C VAL A 203 -16.69 -3.36 6.40
N ILE A 204 -16.04 -2.22 6.66
CA ILE A 204 -15.75 -1.22 5.62
C ILE A 204 -14.74 -1.73 4.59
N THR A 205 -13.70 -2.45 5.01
CA THR A 205 -12.66 -2.95 4.10
C THR A 205 -13.11 -4.10 3.20
N ARG A 206 -14.21 -4.76 3.55
CA ARG A 206 -14.83 -5.82 2.73
C ARG A 206 -15.84 -5.32 1.72
N ALA A 207 -16.27 -4.08 1.84
CA ALA A 207 -17.18 -3.48 0.89
C ALA A 207 -16.55 -3.49 -0.51
N GLY A 208 -17.30 -3.94 -1.50
CA GLY A 208 -16.88 -3.98 -2.90
C GLY A 208 -16.95 -2.61 -3.56
N THR A 209 -17.80 -1.72 -3.04
CA THR A 209 -18.04 -0.38 -3.59
C THR A 209 -18.14 0.67 -2.48
N PRO A 210 -17.86 1.96 -2.79
CA PRO A 210 -18.04 3.04 -1.83
C PRO A 210 -19.50 3.17 -1.34
N GLY A 211 -20.49 2.92 -2.19
CA GLY A 211 -21.91 2.94 -1.81
C GLY A 211 -22.26 1.83 -0.80
N GLU A 212 -21.73 0.62 -1.00
CA GLU A 212 -21.85 -0.47 -0.04
C GLU A 212 -21.18 -0.10 1.29
N ALA A 213 -19.96 0.45 1.24
CA ALA A 213 -19.24 0.91 2.42
C ALA A 213 -20.04 1.98 3.19
N GLN A 214 -20.69 2.91 2.47
CA GLN A 214 -21.58 3.92 3.07
C GLN A 214 -22.78 3.30 3.78
N ALA A 215 -23.47 2.37 3.14
CA ALA A 215 -24.63 1.67 3.73
C ALA A 215 -24.22 0.86 4.98
N LEU A 216 -23.09 0.17 4.91
CA LEU A 216 -22.51 -0.57 6.04
C LEU A 216 -22.11 0.36 7.19
N TRP A 217 -21.56 1.53 6.89
CA TRP A 217 -21.24 2.56 7.89
C TRP A 217 -22.49 3.07 8.57
N GLN A 218 -23.55 3.41 7.82
CA GLN A 218 -24.84 3.84 8.38
C GLN A 218 -25.45 2.77 9.29
N SER A 219 -25.53 1.53 8.82
CA SER A 219 -26.02 0.39 9.61
C SER A 219 -25.20 0.14 10.88
N TRP A 220 -23.90 0.39 10.83
CA TRP A 220 -23.03 0.27 11.99
C TRP A 220 -23.27 1.41 13.00
N GLN A 221 -23.50 2.65 12.53
CA GLN A 221 -23.84 3.80 13.38
C GLN A 221 -25.12 3.54 14.16
N ASP A 222 -26.16 3.00 13.52
CA ASP A 222 -27.45 2.69 14.15
C ASP A 222 -27.29 1.66 15.28
N ARG A 223 -26.38 0.72 15.12
CA ARG A 223 -26.09 -0.31 16.14
C ARG A 223 -25.17 0.17 17.27
N HIS A 224 -24.42 1.22 17.06
CA HIS A 224 -23.42 1.72 17.99
C HIS A 224 -23.52 3.25 18.23
N PRO A 225 -24.70 3.80 18.57
CA PRO A 225 -24.93 5.25 18.61
C PRO A 225 -24.02 5.99 19.60
N ASP A 226 -23.61 5.32 20.67
CA ASP A 226 -22.73 5.90 21.70
C ASP A 226 -21.25 5.78 21.42
N HIS A 227 -20.87 5.15 20.30
CA HIS A 227 -19.47 4.94 19.99
C HIS A 227 -18.77 6.26 19.61
N PRO A 228 -17.50 6.50 20.05
CA PRO A 228 -16.78 7.73 19.72
C PRO A 228 -16.70 8.04 18.22
N ALA A 229 -16.58 7.02 17.37
CA ALA A 229 -16.58 7.19 15.92
C ALA A 229 -17.89 7.73 15.35
N VAL A 230 -19.02 7.53 16.02
CA VAL A 230 -20.32 8.10 15.62
C VAL A 230 -20.43 9.55 16.05
N ARG A 231 -20.00 9.85 17.28
CA ARG A 231 -20.03 11.22 17.81
C ARG A 231 -19.05 12.15 17.11
N THR A 232 -17.89 11.62 16.74
CA THR A 232 -16.82 12.37 16.05
C THR A 232 -16.19 11.46 14.99
N PRO A 233 -16.81 11.32 13.82
CA PRO A 233 -16.34 10.43 12.77
C PRO A 233 -14.94 10.81 12.27
N PRO A 234 -14.05 9.83 12.04
CA PRO A 234 -12.84 10.05 11.28
C PRO A 234 -13.11 10.75 9.95
N SER A 235 -12.18 11.56 9.49
CA SER A 235 -12.36 12.40 8.30
C SER A 235 -12.74 11.58 7.06
N SER A 236 -12.14 10.41 6.85
CA SER A 236 -12.47 9.51 5.73
C SER A 236 -13.87 8.90 5.84
N LEU A 237 -14.33 8.54 7.05
CA LEU A 237 -15.69 8.04 7.25
C LEU A 237 -16.73 9.16 7.13
N LYS A 238 -16.35 10.40 7.47
CA LYS A 238 -17.19 11.56 7.22
C LYS A 238 -17.36 11.80 5.72
N LEU A 239 -16.29 11.69 4.94
CA LEU A 239 -16.35 11.76 3.47
C LEU A 239 -17.17 10.61 2.89
N LEU A 240 -17.01 9.40 3.41
CA LEU A 240 -17.83 8.26 3.01
C LEU A 240 -19.32 8.48 3.27
N ALA A 241 -19.69 9.10 4.39
CA ALA A 241 -21.08 9.43 4.69
C ALA A 241 -21.70 10.46 3.72
N GLN A 242 -20.86 11.26 3.07
CA GLN A 242 -21.24 12.26 2.06
C GLN A 242 -21.10 11.73 0.62
N TYR A 243 -20.75 10.46 0.47
CA TYR A 243 -20.59 9.86 -0.85
C TYR A 243 -21.92 9.88 -1.62
N GLU A 244 -21.88 10.47 -2.78
CA GLU A 244 -22.94 10.40 -3.78
C GLU A 244 -22.42 9.59 -4.97
N ALA A 245 -23.23 8.65 -5.45
CA ALA A 245 -22.82 7.84 -6.60
C ALA A 245 -22.66 8.75 -7.80
N PRO A 246 -21.50 8.74 -8.50
CA PRO A 246 -21.24 9.65 -9.60
C PRO A 246 -22.16 9.36 -10.78
N SER A 247 -22.58 10.42 -11.46
CA SER A 247 -23.22 10.31 -12.77
C SER A 247 -22.16 10.12 -13.85
N MET A 248 -22.42 9.24 -14.84
CA MET A 248 -21.47 8.89 -15.87
C MET A 248 -22.08 9.05 -17.27
N THR A 249 -21.38 9.78 -18.14
CA THR A 249 -21.69 9.82 -19.59
C THR A 249 -20.62 9.10 -20.39
N VAL A 250 -21.06 8.14 -21.21
CA VAL A 250 -20.20 7.26 -21.99
C VAL A 250 -20.35 7.57 -23.47
N ALA A 251 -19.30 8.12 -24.09
CA ALA A 251 -19.24 8.47 -25.50
C ALA A 251 -18.52 7.39 -26.31
N LEU A 252 -19.27 6.54 -27.03
CA LEU A 252 -18.74 5.41 -27.80
C LEU A 252 -19.23 5.44 -29.25
N PRO A 253 -18.48 4.90 -30.22
CA PRO A 253 -18.94 4.70 -31.59
C PRO A 253 -19.95 3.53 -31.63
N LEU A 254 -21.23 3.80 -31.43
CA LEU A 254 -22.29 2.78 -31.40
C LEU A 254 -22.85 2.48 -32.80
N SER A 255 -22.48 3.29 -33.80
CA SER A 255 -22.82 3.13 -35.22
C SER A 255 -21.55 3.12 -36.09
N GLY A 256 -21.70 2.81 -37.37
CA GLY A 256 -20.62 2.80 -38.37
C GLY A 256 -19.61 1.65 -38.21
N ARG A 257 -18.41 1.83 -38.78
CA ARG A 257 -17.38 0.78 -38.89
C ARG A 257 -16.89 0.25 -37.54
N LEU A 258 -16.85 1.08 -36.50
CA LEU A 258 -16.38 0.73 -35.17
C LEU A 258 -17.51 0.35 -34.20
N ALA A 259 -18.75 0.20 -34.69
CA ALA A 259 -19.89 -0.12 -33.84
C ALA A 259 -19.72 -1.42 -33.04
N GLY A 260 -19.04 -2.42 -33.60
CA GLY A 260 -18.76 -3.69 -32.90
C GLY A 260 -17.90 -3.46 -31.66
N ALA A 261 -16.80 -2.69 -31.78
CA ALA A 261 -15.93 -2.36 -30.65
C ALA A 261 -16.64 -1.47 -29.63
N GLY A 262 -17.36 -0.45 -30.09
CA GLY A 262 -18.14 0.44 -29.21
C GLY A 262 -19.20 -0.31 -28.40
N LYS A 263 -19.92 -1.23 -29.04
CA LYS A 263 -20.92 -2.07 -28.36
C LYS A 263 -20.29 -3.03 -27.36
N ALA A 264 -19.14 -3.64 -27.67
CA ALA A 264 -18.43 -4.51 -26.72
C ALA A 264 -18.01 -3.77 -25.46
N VAL A 265 -17.49 -2.54 -25.60
CA VAL A 265 -17.15 -1.67 -24.45
C VAL A 265 -18.40 -1.30 -23.66
N ARG A 266 -19.49 -0.89 -24.36
CA ARG A 266 -20.79 -0.59 -23.73
C ARG A 266 -21.29 -1.78 -22.91
N ASP A 267 -21.28 -2.97 -23.50
CA ASP A 267 -21.80 -4.18 -22.85
C ASP A 267 -20.96 -4.56 -21.62
N GLY A 268 -19.63 -4.32 -21.66
CA GLY A 268 -18.75 -4.45 -20.51
C GLY A 268 -19.07 -3.46 -19.37
N ILE A 269 -19.33 -2.19 -19.72
CA ILE A 269 -19.74 -1.17 -18.75
C ILE A 269 -21.09 -1.52 -18.13
N VAL A 270 -22.07 -1.94 -18.94
CA VAL A 270 -23.40 -2.36 -18.47
C VAL A 270 -23.30 -3.60 -17.59
N ALA A 271 -22.48 -4.58 -17.94
CA ALA A 271 -22.24 -5.76 -17.11
C ALA A 271 -21.62 -5.39 -15.76
N GLY A 272 -20.63 -4.48 -15.74
CA GLY A 272 -20.06 -3.95 -14.51
C GLY A 272 -21.10 -3.24 -13.65
N TYR A 273 -21.88 -2.36 -14.26
CA TYR A 273 -22.97 -1.63 -13.59
C TYR A 273 -24.02 -2.58 -12.97
N LEU A 274 -24.48 -3.57 -13.71
CA LEU A 274 -25.45 -4.55 -13.20
C LEU A 274 -24.84 -5.45 -12.12
N SER A 275 -23.57 -5.81 -12.25
CA SER A 275 -22.84 -6.60 -11.24
C SER A 275 -22.66 -5.84 -9.93
N GLU A 276 -22.58 -4.52 -9.97
CA GLU A 276 -22.50 -3.66 -8.78
C GLU A 276 -23.86 -3.59 -8.04
N GLN A 277 -24.95 -3.73 -8.77
CA GLN A 277 -26.30 -3.71 -8.21
C GLN A 277 -26.81 -5.10 -7.72
N ASP A 278 -26.04 -6.16 -7.94
CA ASP A 278 -26.44 -7.52 -7.55
C ASP A 278 -26.26 -7.73 -6.04
N PRO A 279 -27.38 -7.80 -5.26
CA PRO A 279 -27.31 -7.98 -3.81
C PRO A 279 -26.73 -9.35 -3.39
N THR A 280 -26.63 -10.32 -4.30
CA THR A 280 -26.08 -11.66 -3.99
C THR A 280 -24.56 -11.69 -3.97
N ARG A 281 -23.90 -10.67 -4.52
CA ARG A 281 -22.44 -10.53 -4.55
C ARG A 281 -21.85 -9.98 -3.24
N ALA A 282 -22.65 -9.35 -2.39
CA ALA A 282 -22.27 -9.03 -1.03
C ALA A 282 -21.92 -10.33 -0.32
N ALA A 283 -20.64 -10.51 0.06
CA ALA A 283 -20.17 -11.71 0.75
C ALA A 283 -21.08 -12.02 1.94
N PRO A 284 -21.35 -13.31 2.25
CA PRO A 284 -22.25 -13.70 3.32
C PRO A 284 -21.66 -13.30 4.68
N ILE A 285 -21.85 -12.07 5.07
CA ILE A 285 -21.88 -11.66 6.45
C ILE A 285 -23.22 -12.22 6.93
N ASN A 286 -23.22 -13.12 7.90
CA ASN A 286 -24.38 -13.80 8.47
C ASN A 286 -25.66 -12.99 8.27
N ALA A 287 -26.41 -13.35 7.23
CA ALA A 287 -27.44 -12.50 6.59
C ALA A 287 -28.73 -12.36 7.42
N LYS A 288 -28.68 -12.61 8.74
CA LYS A 288 -29.87 -12.49 9.58
C LYS A 288 -30.19 -11.08 10.06
N ASP A 289 -29.25 -10.11 9.91
CA ASP A 289 -29.40 -8.81 10.56
C ASP A 289 -29.16 -7.57 9.69
N LEU A 290 -28.97 -7.70 8.37
CA LEU A 290 -28.73 -6.53 7.52
C LEU A 290 -29.82 -6.38 6.43
N SER A 291 -30.81 -5.55 6.73
CA SER A 291 -31.58 -4.86 5.68
C SER A 291 -30.68 -3.79 5.07
N VAL A 292 -29.92 -4.13 4.01
CA VAL A 292 -29.14 -3.17 3.26
C VAL A 292 -30.12 -2.31 2.46
N SER A 293 -30.26 -1.05 2.81
CA SER A 293 -30.86 -0.03 1.96
C SER A 293 -30.06 0.01 0.66
N THR A 294 -30.73 -0.06 -0.50
CA THR A 294 -30.12 0.03 -1.82
C THR A 294 -29.25 1.30 -1.89
N ALA A 295 -27.94 1.10 -2.02
CA ALA A 295 -27.00 2.19 -2.23
C ALA A 295 -27.43 3.02 -3.45
N ALA A 296 -27.20 4.34 -3.42
CA ALA A 296 -27.49 5.21 -4.54
C ALA A 296 -26.77 4.68 -5.79
N ALA A 297 -27.54 4.31 -6.81
CA ALA A 297 -27.00 3.72 -8.01
C ALA A 297 -26.36 4.80 -8.90
N THR A 298 -25.15 4.54 -9.40
CA THR A 298 -24.51 5.36 -10.45
C THR A 298 -25.47 5.50 -11.64
N SER A 299 -25.72 6.71 -12.11
CA SER A 299 -26.49 6.91 -13.36
C SER A 299 -25.55 6.85 -14.56
N VAL A 300 -25.86 6.02 -15.55
CA VAL A 300 -25.03 5.85 -16.75
C VAL A 300 -25.85 6.22 -17.98
N SER A 301 -25.34 7.16 -18.78
CA SER A 301 -25.92 7.57 -20.07
C SER A 301 -24.94 7.26 -21.21
N PHE A 302 -25.46 6.96 -22.40
CA PHE A 302 -24.65 6.64 -23.57
C PHE A 302 -24.90 7.62 -24.71
N ILE A 303 -23.81 8.09 -25.35
CA ILE A 303 -23.85 8.94 -26.54
C ILE A 303 -23.16 8.18 -27.68
N ASP A 304 -23.83 8.10 -28.85
CA ASP A 304 -23.18 7.60 -30.07
C ASP A 304 -22.22 8.64 -30.62
N SER A 305 -20.95 8.50 -30.29
CA SER A 305 -19.92 9.42 -30.75
C SER A 305 -19.69 9.39 -32.27
N ASN A 306 -20.15 8.36 -33.00
CA ASN A 306 -20.01 8.31 -34.46
C ASN A 306 -21.15 9.01 -35.21
N ALA A 307 -22.27 9.27 -34.55
CA ALA A 307 -23.44 9.91 -35.17
C ALA A 307 -23.37 11.43 -35.21
N ILE A 308 -22.45 12.04 -34.45
CA ILE A 308 -22.35 13.50 -34.26
C ILE A 308 -20.92 14.00 -34.39
N ASP A 309 -20.76 15.29 -34.76
CA ASP A 309 -19.45 15.93 -34.81
C ASP A 309 -18.86 16.22 -33.42
N ASP A 310 -17.62 16.71 -33.38
CA ASP A 310 -16.89 16.95 -32.13
C ASP A 310 -17.52 18.10 -31.31
N ALA A 311 -18.07 19.13 -31.96
CA ALA A 311 -18.71 20.27 -31.28
C ALA A 311 -20.04 19.89 -30.63
N SER A 312 -20.88 19.15 -31.37
CA SER A 312 -22.14 18.59 -30.86
C SER A 312 -21.90 17.58 -29.73
N LEU A 313 -20.86 16.79 -29.84
CA LEU A 313 -20.50 15.84 -28.78
C LEU A 313 -20.09 16.55 -27.50
N LEU A 314 -19.25 17.59 -27.59
CA LEU A 314 -18.88 18.40 -26.44
C LEU A 314 -20.09 19.08 -25.79
N THR A 315 -21.00 19.62 -26.62
CA THR A 315 -22.23 20.24 -26.12
C THR A 315 -23.08 19.23 -25.33
N GLN A 316 -23.32 18.04 -25.87
CA GLN A 316 -24.10 16.99 -25.18
C GLN A 316 -23.42 16.51 -23.91
N ILE A 317 -22.08 16.38 -23.91
CA ILE A 317 -21.30 16.03 -22.71
C ILE A 317 -21.48 17.10 -21.63
N VAL A 318 -21.43 18.37 -21.99
CA VAL A 318 -21.61 19.48 -21.04
C VAL A 318 -23.04 19.53 -20.50
N GLU A 319 -24.02 19.38 -21.39
CA GLU A 319 -25.46 19.38 -21.03
C GLU A 319 -25.81 18.19 -20.13
N SER A 320 -25.10 17.06 -20.25
CA SER A 320 -25.31 15.90 -19.37
C SER A 320 -24.97 16.19 -17.90
N ALA A 321 -24.18 17.21 -17.61
CA ALA A 321 -23.72 17.59 -16.28
C ALA A 321 -23.19 16.41 -15.45
N SER A 322 -22.58 15.41 -16.11
CA SER A 322 -22.07 14.20 -15.47
C SER A 322 -20.75 14.45 -14.76
N ASP A 323 -20.51 13.71 -13.66
CA ASP A 323 -19.29 13.78 -12.86
C ASP A 323 -18.11 13.09 -13.55
N VAL A 324 -18.42 12.05 -14.35
CA VAL A 324 -17.42 11.24 -15.08
C VAL A 324 -17.81 11.12 -16.55
N ILE A 325 -16.85 11.36 -17.42
CA ILE A 325 -16.96 11.18 -18.87
C ILE A 325 -16.07 10.00 -19.28
N VAL A 326 -16.63 9.01 -19.94
CA VAL A 326 -15.88 7.83 -20.45
C VAL A 326 -15.85 7.88 -21.98
N GLY A 327 -14.66 7.77 -22.56
CA GLY A 327 -14.47 7.87 -24.01
C GLY A 327 -13.88 9.22 -24.44
N PRO A 328 -13.79 9.46 -25.75
CA PRO A 328 -14.13 8.53 -26.86
C PRO A 328 -13.15 7.36 -27.00
N LEU A 329 -13.51 6.38 -27.82
CA LEU A 329 -12.66 5.21 -28.09
C LEU A 329 -11.49 5.53 -29.03
N LEU A 330 -11.66 6.48 -29.95
CA LEU A 330 -10.64 6.86 -30.94
C LEU A 330 -9.66 7.87 -30.35
N LYS A 331 -8.35 7.58 -30.49
CA LYS A 331 -7.23 8.42 -29.99
C LYS A 331 -7.31 9.86 -30.50
N GLU A 332 -7.36 10.03 -31.82
CA GLU A 332 -7.34 11.34 -32.46
C GLU A 332 -8.56 12.17 -32.06
N ARG A 333 -9.70 11.52 -31.87
CA ARG A 333 -10.91 12.19 -31.42
C ARG A 333 -10.81 12.63 -29.98
N GLY A 334 -10.25 11.77 -29.09
CA GLY A 334 -9.95 12.12 -27.70
C GLY A 334 -9.04 13.34 -27.60
N GLN A 335 -7.96 13.37 -28.39
CA GLN A 335 -7.03 14.49 -28.43
C GLN A 335 -7.72 15.81 -28.85
N ARG A 336 -8.54 15.78 -29.93
CA ARG A 336 -9.26 16.98 -30.39
C ARG A 336 -10.29 17.48 -29.38
N LEU A 337 -11.07 16.57 -28.77
CA LEU A 337 -12.08 16.96 -27.78
C LEU A 337 -11.45 17.60 -26.53
N LEU A 338 -10.35 17.06 -26.03
CA LEU A 338 -9.64 17.63 -24.90
C LEU A 338 -8.97 18.97 -25.23
N ALA A 339 -8.40 19.12 -26.45
CA ALA A 339 -7.84 20.37 -26.92
C ALA A 339 -8.92 21.45 -27.08
N ASN A 340 -10.05 21.14 -27.71
CA ASN A 340 -11.17 22.06 -27.91
C ASN A 340 -11.78 22.51 -26.58
N ARG A 341 -11.87 21.61 -25.58
CA ARG A 341 -12.34 21.92 -24.25
C ARG A 341 -11.40 22.89 -23.51
N ALA A 342 -10.08 22.67 -23.62
CA ALA A 342 -9.09 23.57 -23.02
C ALA A 342 -9.15 24.99 -23.59
N SER A 343 -9.57 25.14 -24.86
CA SER A 343 -9.66 26.42 -25.58
C SER A 343 -10.99 27.14 -25.37
N SER A 344 -12.03 26.46 -24.90
CA SER A 344 -13.37 27.02 -24.69
C SER A 344 -13.70 27.02 -23.19
N PRO A 345 -13.64 28.16 -22.50
CA PRO A 345 -14.09 28.27 -21.13
C PRO A 345 -15.60 28.03 -21.11
N LEU A 346 -15.99 26.79 -20.88
CA LEU A 346 -17.38 26.45 -20.61
C LEU A 346 -17.71 27.08 -19.25
N THR A 347 -18.28 28.25 -19.27
CA THR A 347 -18.94 28.85 -18.13
C THR A 347 -20.12 27.97 -17.74
N SER A 348 -19.85 26.89 -17.05
CA SER A 348 -20.89 26.22 -16.29
C SER A 348 -21.30 27.19 -15.18
N SER A 349 -22.53 27.60 -15.19
CA SER A 349 -23.19 28.42 -14.15
C SER A 349 -23.33 27.66 -12.79
N ARG A 350 -22.61 26.55 -12.61
CA ARG A 350 -22.52 25.81 -11.37
C ARG A 350 -21.10 25.87 -10.81
N GLU A 351 -20.96 26.14 -9.54
CA GLU A 351 -19.74 26.00 -8.73
C GLU A 351 -19.24 24.53 -8.62
N GLN A 352 -19.54 23.67 -9.60
CA GLN A 352 -19.17 22.27 -9.59
C GLN A 352 -17.78 22.08 -10.20
N ALA A 353 -17.00 21.21 -9.59
CA ALA A 353 -15.71 20.79 -10.10
C ALA A 353 -15.85 20.22 -11.53
N ALA A 354 -14.87 20.48 -12.39
CA ALA A 354 -14.88 19.96 -13.77
C ALA A 354 -14.89 18.41 -13.75
N PRO A 355 -15.68 17.75 -14.64
CA PRO A 355 -15.82 16.29 -14.63
C PRO A 355 -14.49 15.59 -14.90
N ALA A 356 -14.32 14.41 -14.30
CA ALA A 356 -13.21 13.51 -14.60
C ALA A 356 -13.40 12.87 -15.99
N TRP A 357 -12.34 12.83 -16.81
CA TRP A 357 -12.36 12.17 -18.11
C TRP A 357 -11.57 10.87 -18.09
N ILE A 358 -12.19 9.78 -18.51
CA ILE A 358 -11.55 8.48 -18.72
C ILE A 358 -11.51 8.23 -20.23
N VAL A 359 -10.39 8.57 -20.87
CA VAL A 359 -10.20 8.28 -22.30
C VAL A 359 -9.83 6.81 -22.49
N LEU A 360 -10.46 6.17 -23.49
CA LEU A 360 -10.32 4.75 -23.75
C LEU A 360 -9.16 4.42 -24.70
N ASN A 361 -8.23 5.35 -24.85
CA ASN A 361 -7.02 5.18 -25.64
C ASN A 361 -5.88 6.01 -25.05
N ARG A 362 -4.64 5.65 -25.42
CA ARG A 362 -3.49 6.45 -25.00
C ARG A 362 -3.36 7.68 -25.90
N ILE A 363 -3.40 8.86 -25.28
CA ILE A 363 -3.17 10.13 -25.95
C ILE A 363 -1.74 10.58 -25.70
N ASP A 364 -1.12 11.23 -26.71
CA ASP A 364 0.26 11.71 -26.58
C ASP A 364 0.31 12.92 -25.63
N GLU A 365 1.27 12.92 -24.71
CA GLU A 365 1.48 13.99 -23.72
C GLU A 365 2.03 15.29 -24.35
N SER A 366 2.22 15.33 -25.65
CA SER A 366 2.82 16.46 -26.39
C SER A 366 1.88 17.66 -26.59
N GLY A 367 0.71 17.66 -25.95
CA GLY A 367 -0.19 18.83 -25.91
C GLY A 367 0.27 19.89 -24.91
N PRO A 368 -0.19 21.16 -25.06
CA PRO A 368 0.16 22.21 -24.12
C PRO A 368 -0.18 21.79 -22.69
N ALA A 369 0.73 22.09 -21.77
CA ALA A 369 0.65 21.72 -20.37
C ALA A 369 -0.78 21.89 -19.84
N GLN A 370 -1.40 20.79 -19.44
CA GLN A 370 -2.79 20.75 -19.00
C GLN A 370 -2.94 21.67 -17.80
N SER A 371 -3.59 22.82 -18.01
CA SER A 371 -4.12 23.61 -16.93
C SER A 371 -5.22 22.78 -16.27
N THR A 372 -4.88 22.10 -15.17
CA THR A 372 -5.76 21.21 -14.40
C THR A 372 -7.04 21.90 -13.89
N LEU A 373 -7.10 23.22 -13.97
CA LEU A 373 -8.19 24.03 -13.44
C LEU A 373 -9.42 24.14 -14.38
N THR A 374 -9.25 23.90 -15.68
CA THR A 374 -10.36 24.09 -16.66
C THR A 374 -10.92 22.79 -17.24
N VAL A 375 -10.17 21.68 -17.19
CA VAL A 375 -10.54 20.42 -17.86
C VAL A 375 -10.93 19.31 -16.89
N GLY A 376 -10.61 19.42 -15.61
CA GLY A 376 -10.70 18.33 -14.65
C GLY A 376 -9.62 17.26 -14.88
N PRO A 377 -9.53 16.24 -14.02
CA PRO A 377 -8.55 15.20 -14.15
C PRO A 377 -8.84 14.32 -15.38
N VAL A 378 -7.78 13.99 -16.15
CA VAL A 378 -7.86 13.08 -17.30
C VAL A 378 -7.12 11.80 -16.98
N TYR A 379 -7.82 10.69 -17.11
CA TYR A 379 -7.28 9.34 -16.92
C TYR A 379 -7.26 8.61 -18.27
N GLN A 380 -6.19 7.88 -18.54
CA GLN A 380 -6.06 7.05 -19.74
C GLN A 380 -6.30 5.59 -19.35
N PHE A 381 -7.39 5.01 -19.81
CA PHE A 381 -7.76 3.62 -19.57
C PHE A 381 -7.67 2.82 -20.86
N ALA A 382 -6.46 2.39 -21.20
CA ALA A 382 -6.20 1.56 -22.37
C ALA A 382 -5.09 0.57 -22.02
N PRO A 383 -5.19 -0.70 -22.44
CA PRO A 383 -4.08 -1.63 -22.36
C PRO A 383 -2.99 -1.16 -23.34
N ALA A 384 -2.02 -0.43 -22.81
CA ALA A 384 -0.91 0.07 -23.60
C ALA A 384 0.20 -1.00 -23.64
N ILE A 385 0.70 -1.26 -24.84
CA ILE A 385 1.80 -2.22 -25.02
C ILE A 385 3.06 -1.77 -24.27
N GLU A 386 3.23 -0.49 -24.08
CA GLU A 386 4.31 0.15 -23.34
C GLU A 386 4.26 -0.22 -21.84
N ASP A 387 3.05 -0.32 -21.26
CA ASP A 387 2.85 -0.69 -19.86
C ASP A 387 3.10 -2.18 -19.64
N GLU A 388 2.73 -3.02 -20.63
CA GLU A 388 3.08 -4.45 -20.63
C GLU A 388 4.60 -4.62 -20.67
N ALA A 389 5.29 -3.89 -21.54
CA ALA A 389 6.74 -3.92 -21.67
C ALA A 389 7.44 -3.49 -20.36
N GLN A 390 6.96 -2.42 -19.70
CA GLN A 390 7.48 -1.99 -18.39
C GLN A 390 7.23 -3.04 -17.30
N THR A 391 6.07 -3.70 -17.34
CA THR A 391 5.72 -4.75 -16.38
C THR A 391 6.66 -5.94 -16.52
N ILE A 392 6.97 -6.35 -17.77
CA ILE A 392 7.96 -7.40 -18.05
C ILE A 392 9.34 -6.97 -17.51
N ALA A 393 9.78 -5.74 -17.77
CA ALA A 393 11.07 -5.25 -17.27
C ALA A 393 11.13 -5.26 -15.73
N LYS A 394 10.09 -4.83 -15.04
CA LYS A 394 10.00 -4.87 -13.57
C LYS A 394 10.05 -6.30 -13.04
N HIS A 395 9.33 -7.22 -13.70
CA HIS A 395 9.26 -8.63 -13.31
C HIS A 395 10.62 -9.32 -13.44
N LEU A 396 11.35 -9.06 -14.53
CA LEU A 396 12.66 -9.64 -14.78
C LEU A 396 13.71 -9.10 -13.80
N ARG A 397 13.67 -7.80 -13.49
CA ARG A 397 14.53 -7.21 -12.45
C ARG A 397 14.30 -7.82 -11.06
N ALA A 398 13.06 -8.05 -10.71
CA ALA A 398 12.71 -8.68 -9.42
C ALA A 398 13.22 -10.13 -9.31
N ARG A 399 13.59 -10.75 -10.44
CA ARG A 399 14.22 -12.09 -10.53
C ARG A 399 15.73 -12.04 -10.77
N GLU A 400 16.32 -10.86 -10.66
CA GLU A 400 17.77 -10.65 -10.78
C GLU A 400 18.34 -11.07 -12.15
N TYR A 401 17.54 -11.02 -13.24
CA TYR A 401 18.04 -11.22 -14.58
C TYR A 401 18.91 -10.04 -15.01
N GLU A 402 20.03 -10.30 -15.68
CA GLU A 402 21.02 -9.28 -16.04
C GLU A 402 21.15 -9.10 -17.56
N ARG A 403 21.05 -10.20 -18.33
CA ARG A 403 21.29 -10.17 -19.77
C ARG A 403 20.19 -10.86 -20.55
N LEU A 404 19.54 -10.11 -21.43
CA LEU A 404 18.35 -10.53 -22.15
C LEU A 404 18.53 -10.48 -23.65
N MET A 405 17.89 -11.39 -24.37
CA MET A 405 17.63 -11.24 -25.78
C MET A 405 16.25 -10.62 -25.99
N VAL A 406 16.18 -9.53 -26.75
CA VAL A 406 14.92 -8.89 -27.13
C VAL A 406 14.64 -9.19 -28.60
N VAL A 407 13.56 -9.90 -28.88
CA VAL A 407 13.11 -10.22 -30.23
C VAL A 407 11.95 -9.29 -30.59
N THR A 408 12.10 -8.52 -31.67
CA THR A 408 11.14 -7.50 -32.08
C THR A 408 11.01 -7.39 -33.58
N ASN A 409 9.81 -7.04 -34.06
CA ASN A 409 9.61 -6.64 -35.45
C ASN A 409 9.73 -5.11 -35.59
N ARG A 410 9.70 -4.60 -36.84
CA ARG A 410 9.83 -3.16 -37.13
C ARG A 410 8.49 -2.41 -37.18
N GLU A 411 7.41 -3.00 -36.70
CA GLU A 411 6.13 -2.32 -36.60
C GLU A 411 6.13 -1.22 -35.53
N SER A 412 5.36 -0.18 -35.74
CA SER A 412 5.37 1.00 -34.85
C SER A 412 5.03 0.66 -33.39
N TRP A 413 4.15 -0.29 -33.15
CA TRP A 413 3.79 -0.73 -31.80
C TRP A 413 4.92 -1.53 -31.13
N ALA A 414 5.60 -2.41 -31.88
CA ALA A 414 6.71 -3.19 -31.36
C ALA A 414 7.92 -2.29 -31.05
N TYR A 415 8.17 -1.27 -31.87
CA TYR A 415 9.16 -0.25 -31.61
C TYR A 415 8.87 0.50 -30.31
N ARG A 416 7.64 0.97 -30.08
CA ARG A 416 7.26 1.63 -28.84
C ARG A 416 7.40 0.72 -27.62
N ALA A 417 6.98 -0.56 -27.73
CA ALA A 417 7.17 -1.56 -26.68
C ALA A 417 8.65 -1.77 -26.35
N THR A 418 9.49 -1.92 -27.38
CA THR A 418 10.94 -2.10 -27.22
C THR A 418 11.57 -0.88 -26.55
N GLN A 419 11.21 0.33 -26.97
CA GLN A 419 11.70 1.55 -26.33
C GLN A 419 11.27 1.66 -24.85
N SER A 420 10.00 1.41 -24.56
CA SER A 420 9.48 1.45 -23.20
C SER A 420 10.17 0.40 -22.29
N PHE A 421 10.42 -0.78 -22.83
CA PHE A 421 11.18 -1.83 -22.17
C PHE A 421 12.61 -1.37 -21.88
N THR A 422 13.32 -0.90 -22.91
CA THR A 422 14.72 -0.46 -22.80
C THR A 422 14.91 0.68 -21.81
N ASN A 423 13.98 1.64 -21.79
CA ASN A 423 14.00 2.74 -20.83
C ASN A 423 13.79 2.27 -19.38
N SER A 424 13.14 1.13 -19.18
CA SER A 424 12.86 0.54 -17.88
C SER A 424 13.83 -0.56 -17.47
N TRP A 425 14.68 -1.02 -18.40
CA TRP A 425 15.67 -2.07 -18.18
C TRP A 425 17.07 -1.49 -18.01
N HIS A 426 17.83 -2.00 -17.03
CA HIS A 426 19.17 -1.50 -16.70
C HIS A 426 20.29 -2.52 -16.98
N GLY A 427 19.93 -3.75 -17.36
CA GLY A 427 20.88 -4.81 -17.72
C GLY A 427 21.24 -4.78 -19.21
N ALA A 428 22.03 -5.75 -19.63
CA ALA A 428 22.45 -5.87 -21.01
C ALA A 428 21.31 -6.39 -21.90
N ILE A 429 21.20 -5.84 -23.11
CA ILE A 429 20.24 -6.28 -24.13
C ILE A 429 21.01 -6.71 -25.39
N VAL A 430 20.60 -7.85 -25.92
CA VAL A 430 20.99 -8.30 -27.27
C VAL A 430 19.71 -8.25 -28.12
N LEU A 431 19.74 -7.42 -29.16
CA LEU A 431 18.57 -7.20 -30.01
C LEU A 431 18.57 -8.20 -31.19
N ALA A 432 17.44 -8.88 -31.37
CA ALA A 432 17.11 -9.69 -32.55
C ALA A 432 15.95 -9.02 -33.29
N ASP A 433 16.25 -8.07 -34.17
CA ASP A 433 15.22 -7.36 -34.94
C ASP A 433 15.05 -7.97 -36.34
N PHE A 434 13.81 -7.98 -36.83
CA PHE A 434 13.49 -8.47 -38.15
C PHE A 434 12.34 -7.66 -38.78
N GLU A 435 12.25 -7.71 -40.11
CA GLU A 435 11.19 -7.03 -40.84
C GLU A 435 10.09 -8.00 -41.30
N ARG A 436 10.50 -9.20 -41.68
CA ARG A 436 9.59 -10.23 -42.19
C ARG A 436 9.74 -11.54 -41.41
N PRO A 437 8.67 -12.31 -41.21
CA PRO A 437 8.70 -13.56 -40.41
C PRO A 437 9.79 -14.56 -40.83
N ARG A 438 10.13 -14.61 -42.13
CA ARG A 438 11.18 -15.48 -42.65
C ARG A 438 12.61 -15.14 -42.18
N GLU A 439 12.81 -13.94 -41.65
CA GLU A 439 14.10 -13.45 -41.17
C GLU A 439 14.33 -13.78 -39.68
N ILE A 440 13.29 -14.23 -38.95
CA ILE A 440 13.35 -14.53 -37.53
C ILE A 440 14.48 -15.48 -37.17
N THR A 441 14.62 -16.58 -37.91
CA THR A 441 15.68 -17.58 -37.65
C THR A 441 17.06 -16.97 -37.79
N GLY A 442 17.30 -16.13 -38.82
CA GLY A 442 18.55 -15.43 -38.98
C GLY A 442 18.83 -14.40 -37.89
N ALA A 443 17.82 -13.62 -37.50
CA ALA A 443 17.94 -12.61 -36.44
C ALA A 443 18.26 -13.27 -35.09
N VAL A 444 17.56 -14.35 -34.73
CA VAL A 444 17.85 -15.14 -33.52
C VAL A 444 19.26 -15.72 -33.57
N GLY A 445 19.69 -16.29 -34.70
CA GLY A 445 21.03 -16.84 -34.86
C GLY A 445 22.14 -15.80 -34.73
N ALA A 446 21.93 -14.60 -35.25
CA ALA A 446 22.85 -13.48 -35.08
C ALA A 446 22.90 -13.05 -33.59
N ALA A 447 21.78 -12.90 -32.93
CA ALA A 447 21.70 -12.54 -31.51
C ALA A 447 22.32 -13.62 -30.59
N MET A 448 22.22 -14.89 -30.98
CA MET A 448 22.88 -16.02 -30.30
C MET A 448 24.39 -16.15 -30.63
N GLY A 449 24.92 -15.31 -31.51
CA GLY A 449 26.34 -15.35 -31.88
C GLY A 449 26.76 -16.64 -32.62
N VAL A 450 25.82 -17.35 -33.24
CA VAL A 450 26.11 -18.59 -33.98
C VAL A 450 26.98 -18.32 -35.19
N ALA A 451 26.75 -17.22 -35.90
CA ALA A 451 27.58 -16.80 -37.04
C ALA A 451 29.05 -16.54 -36.63
N ASP A 452 29.28 -15.94 -35.45
CA ASP A 452 30.61 -15.71 -34.91
C ASP A 452 31.33 -17.03 -34.57
N SER A 453 30.57 -18.00 -34.05
CA SER A 453 31.08 -19.35 -33.80
C SER A 453 31.50 -20.04 -35.09
N GLN A 454 30.69 -19.91 -36.16
CA GLN A 454 31.01 -20.42 -37.48
C GLN A 454 32.22 -19.70 -38.10
N GLY A 455 32.32 -18.38 -37.97
CA GLY A 455 33.46 -17.58 -38.43
C GLY A 455 34.76 -18.03 -37.76
N ARG A 456 34.77 -18.16 -36.44
CA ARG A 456 35.93 -18.67 -35.68
C ARG A 456 36.33 -20.07 -36.13
N HIS A 457 35.38 -20.94 -36.39
CA HIS A 457 35.66 -22.29 -36.92
C HIS A 457 36.34 -22.22 -38.30
N GLY A 458 35.84 -21.41 -39.25
CA GLY A 458 36.43 -21.23 -40.55
C GLY A 458 37.87 -20.65 -40.48
N ASP A 459 38.12 -19.73 -39.56
CA ASP A 459 39.46 -19.17 -39.32
C ASP A 459 40.39 -20.24 -38.75
N LEU A 460 39.94 -21.05 -37.80
CA LEU A 460 40.74 -22.15 -37.25
C LEU A 460 41.06 -23.23 -38.29
N GLN A 461 40.11 -23.63 -39.15
CA GLN A 461 40.35 -24.56 -40.24
C GLN A 461 41.40 -24.03 -41.21
N ARG A 462 41.32 -22.72 -41.51
CA ARG A 462 42.28 -22.08 -42.43
C ARG A 462 43.71 -22.04 -41.85
N VAL A 463 43.82 -21.78 -40.53
CA VAL A 463 45.10 -21.71 -39.84
C VAL A 463 45.71 -23.10 -39.62
N LEU A 464 44.91 -24.10 -39.35
CA LEU A 464 45.36 -25.45 -39.01
C LEU A 464 45.50 -26.35 -40.24
N GLU A 465 44.97 -25.92 -41.40
CA GLU A 465 44.93 -26.69 -42.65
C GLU A 465 44.36 -28.10 -42.49
N LYS A 466 43.44 -28.25 -41.52
CA LYS A 466 42.78 -29.52 -41.18
C LYS A 466 41.27 -29.33 -41.06
N GLU A 467 40.55 -30.35 -41.47
CA GLU A 467 39.13 -30.47 -41.21
C GLU A 467 38.89 -30.73 -39.70
N ILE A 468 38.14 -29.86 -39.05
CA ILE A 468 37.86 -29.93 -37.61
C ILE A 468 36.38 -30.21 -37.45
N GLU A 469 36.02 -31.18 -36.62
CA GLU A 469 34.62 -31.37 -36.22
C GLU A 469 34.08 -30.10 -35.54
N PHE A 470 32.94 -29.64 -35.99
CA PHE A 470 32.32 -28.40 -35.51
C PHE A 470 30.87 -28.59 -35.14
N LEU A 471 30.57 -28.24 -33.92
CA LEU A 471 29.18 -28.07 -33.47
C LEU A 471 28.97 -26.57 -33.17
N PRO A 472 28.10 -25.87 -33.92
CA PRO A 472 27.79 -24.48 -33.64
C PRO A 472 27.33 -24.33 -32.20
N ARG A 473 27.90 -23.38 -31.47
CA ARG A 473 27.46 -23.06 -30.11
C ARG A 473 26.85 -21.66 -30.10
N GLY A 474 25.66 -21.57 -29.54
CA GLY A 474 25.08 -20.31 -29.16
C GLY A 474 25.76 -19.77 -27.90
N ARG A 475 25.54 -18.50 -27.61
CA ARG A 475 26.00 -17.90 -26.35
C ARG A 475 25.16 -18.45 -25.18
N GLU A 476 25.81 -18.69 -24.05
CA GLU A 476 25.22 -19.29 -22.83
C GLU A 476 25.01 -18.26 -21.71
N ASP A 477 25.29 -16.98 -22.00
CA ASP A 477 25.27 -15.90 -21.02
C ASP A 477 23.95 -15.11 -21.00
N LEU A 478 22.92 -15.58 -21.71
CA LEU A 478 21.59 -14.98 -21.70
C LEU A 478 20.71 -15.63 -20.64
N ASP A 479 19.97 -14.81 -19.90
CA ASP A 479 19.08 -15.25 -18.82
C ASP A 479 17.65 -15.53 -19.32
N ALA A 480 17.18 -14.74 -20.30
CA ALA A 480 15.81 -14.86 -20.83
C ALA A 480 15.66 -14.22 -22.22
N VAL A 481 14.53 -14.51 -22.85
CA VAL A 481 14.08 -13.90 -24.10
C VAL A 481 12.83 -13.06 -23.85
N VAL A 482 12.83 -11.82 -24.31
CA VAL A 482 11.67 -10.93 -24.30
C VAL A 482 11.18 -10.72 -25.73
N VAL A 483 9.87 -10.82 -25.95
CA VAL A 483 9.30 -10.91 -27.30
C VAL A 483 8.25 -9.83 -27.52
N PHE A 484 8.49 -9.00 -28.54
CA PHE A 484 7.53 -7.99 -29.03
C PHE A 484 7.16 -8.31 -30.48
N THR A 485 6.40 -9.38 -30.66
CA THR A 485 5.99 -9.92 -31.97
C THR A 485 4.51 -10.24 -31.97
N SER A 486 3.90 -10.33 -33.16
CA SER A 486 2.54 -10.82 -33.32
C SER A 486 2.44 -12.33 -33.01
N ALA A 487 1.22 -12.83 -32.81
CA ALA A 487 0.99 -14.26 -32.57
C ALA A 487 1.50 -15.17 -33.72
N LEU A 488 1.40 -14.69 -34.96
CA LEU A 488 1.91 -15.44 -36.12
C LEU A 488 3.44 -15.55 -36.09
N GLU A 489 4.11 -14.45 -35.79
CA GLU A 489 5.56 -14.39 -35.69
C GLU A 489 6.08 -15.17 -34.48
N SER A 490 5.35 -15.14 -33.35
CA SER A 490 5.68 -15.92 -32.17
C SER A 490 5.65 -17.43 -32.43
N LYS A 491 4.75 -17.91 -33.29
CA LYS A 491 4.73 -19.31 -33.73
C LYS A 491 5.98 -19.70 -34.54
N ALA A 492 6.55 -18.76 -35.31
CA ALA A 492 7.81 -18.98 -36.04
C ALA A 492 9.04 -18.84 -35.13
N LEU A 493 8.94 -18.07 -34.05
CA LEU A 493 10.03 -17.85 -33.13
C LEU A 493 10.42 -19.11 -32.35
N VAL A 494 9.46 -19.92 -31.91
CA VAL A 494 9.74 -21.13 -31.11
C VAL A 494 10.67 -22.10 -31.83
N PRO A 495 10.43 -22.49 -33.09
CA PRO A 495 11.38 -23.31 -33.85
C PRO A 495 12.73 -22.63 -34.05
N ALA A 496 12.76 -21.31 -34.24
CA ALA A 496 14.01 -20.56 -34.41
C ALA A 496 14.89 -20.59 -33.15
N LEU A 497 14.28 -20.46 -31.95
CA LEU A 497 14.97 -20.59 -30.67
C LEU A 497 15.53 -22.02 -30.50
N GLN A 498 14.75 -23.04 -30.83
CA GLN A 498 15.20 -24.44 -30.80
C GLN A 498 16.36 -24.69 -31.74
N PHE A 499 16.28 -24.19 -32.97
CA PHE A 499 17.32 -24.34 -33.98
C PHE A 499 18.66 -23.73 -33.57
N HIS A 500 18.63 -22.64 -32.79
CA HIS A 500 19.82 -21.93 -32.31
C HIS A 500 20.15 -22.23 -30.84
N PHE A 501 19.70 -23.35 -30.29
CA PHE A 501 20.01 -23.82 -28.92
C PHE A 501 19.58 -22.88 -27.79
N ALA A 502 18.55 -22.07 -28.04
CA ALA A 502 17.97 -21.13 -27.07
C ALA A 502 16.66 -21.64 -26.45
N ASP A 503 16.31 -22.91 -26.64
CA ASP A 503 15.07 -23.54 -26.18
C ASP A 503 14.94 -23.63 -24.65
N LYS A 504 16.04 -23.54 -23.92
CA LYS A 504 16.05 -23.55 -22.46
C LYS A 504 15.82 -22.18 -21.82
N LEU A 505 15.90 -21.10 -22.59
CA LEU A 505 15.69 -19.75 -22.08
C LEU A 505 14.22 -19.50 -21.82
N PRO A 506 13.84 -18.97 -20.66
CA PRO A 506 12.47 -18.56 -20.40
C PRO A 506 12.08 -17.42 -21.34
N VAL A 507 10.86 -17.50 -21.90
CA VAL A 507 10.34 -16.53 -22.87
C VAL A 507 9.24 -15.72 -22.23
N PHE A 508 9.34 -14.40 -22.30
CA PHE A 508 8.36 -13.43 -21.83
C PHE A 508 7.82 -12.63 -23.01
N ALA A 509 6.52 -12.57 -23.14
CA ALA A 509 5.87 -11.95 -24.28
C ALA A 509 4.72 -11.05 -23.86
N THR A 510 4.35 -10.10 -24.71
CA THR A 510 3.16 -9.26 -24.53
C THR A 510 1.89 -9.97 -25.01
N SER A 511 0.73 -9.39 -24.69
CA SER A 511 -0.59 -9.90 -25.13
C SER A 511 -0.72 -10.00 -26.64
N GLN A 512 0.05 -9.24 -27.42
CA GLN A 512 0.05 -9.30 -28.89
C GLN A 512 0.57 -10.64 -29.43
N SER A 513 1.44 -11.31 -28.69
CA SER A 513 1.97 -12.61 -29.04
C SER A 513 1.01 -13.76 -28.76
N ALA A 514 -0.06 -13.53 -27.99
CA ALA A 514 -1.03 -14.55 -27.56
C ALA A 514 -2.34 -14.56 -28.36
N ARG A 515 -2.56 -13.59 -29.25
CA ARG A 515 -3.82 -13.39 -30.00
C ARG A 515 -3.91 -14.17 -31.30
#